data_b22583ad58c537080677d08ead00ba62
#
_entry.id   b22583ad58c537080677d08ead00ba62
#
_cell.length_a   1.000
_cell.length_b   1.000
_cell.length_c   1.000
_cell.angle_alpha   90.00
_cell.angle_beta   90.00
_cell.angle_gamma   90.00
#
_symmetry.space_group_name_H-M   'P 1'
#
loop_
_entity.id
_entity.type
_entity.pdbx_description
1 polymer ?
#
loop_
_entity_poly.entity_id
_entity_poly.type
_entity_poly.pdbx_seq_one_letter_code
_entity_poly.pdbx_strand_id
1 'polypeptide(L)'
;MNEYTEKIKNFIKKEFILYIDAANLERSVQDMFVRADDIPDNLKHLPADKLSWSVDYKKLKDFFESIGNCKGIRFYSAEFSSDSHFKFRYFLKKGLKFNLITKPLKQYEDHTSEKPHRKANFDVEIAVDATFSIDDFTTMILFSGDCDFEYLIKFLRGHGKVVIGFSRSGHVAKELPPALSHYFDIANFRAVFLKVTVKEAKSPASFDTGPRS
;
A
#
# COMPACT_ATOMS: atom_id res chain seq x y z
N MET A 1 18.46 10.53 -10.83
CA MET A 1 17.39 9.52 -10.83
C MET A 1 17.79 8.47 -9.81
N ASN A 2 16.89 8.00 -8.94
CA ASN A 2 17.25 7.06 -7.88
C ASN A 2 17.56 5.69 -8.52
N GLU A 3 18.60 5.00 -8.07
CA GLU A 3 19.00 3.64 -8.50
C GLU A 3 17.82 2.65 -8.55
N TYR A 4 16.91 2.75 -7.57
CA TYR A 4 15.71 1.90 -7.51
C TYR A 4 14.73 2.16 -8.65
N THR A 5 14.65 3.39 -9.15
CA THR A 5 13.78 3.74 -10.30
C THR A 5 14.20 3.00 -11.55
N GLU A 6 15.51 2.97 -11.84
CA GLU A 6 16.03 2.24 -13.00
C GLU A 6 15.84 0.73 -12.84
N LYS A 7 16.06 0.19 -11.62
CA LYS A 7 15.80 -1.23 -11.35
C LYS A 7 14.35 -1.61 -11.63
N ILE A 8 13.37 -0.80 -11.17
CA ILE A 8 11.95 -1.09 -11.41
C ILE A 8 11.64 -1.06 -12.91
N LYS A 9 12.11 -0.04 -13.63
CA LYS A 9 11.92 0.05 -15.10
C LYS A 9 12.40 -1.19 -15.82
N ASN A 10 13.56 -1.71 -15.44
CA ASN A 10 14.14 -2.90 -16.06
C ASN A 10 13.31 -4.17 -15.80
N PHE A 11 12.55 -4.23 -14.71
CA PHE A 11 11.73 -5.38 -14.35
C PHE A 11 10.33 -5.31 -14.95
N ILE A 12 9.82 -4.12 -15.28
CA ILE A 12 8.54 -3.93 -15.96
C ILE A 12 8.73 -4.25 -17.44
N LYS A 13 8.04 -5.29 -17.92
CA LYS A 13 8.22 -5.75 -19.31
C LYS A 13 7.42 -4.94 -20.33
N LYS A 14 6.13 -4.69 -20.06
CA LYS A 14 5.21 -4.00 -20.97
C LYS A 14 4.15 -3.24 -20.16
N GLU A 15 2.92 -3.78 -20.17
CA GLU A 15 1.82 -3.23 -19.38
C GLU A 15 1.88 -3.73 -17.95
N PHE A 16 1.52 -2.85 -17.01
CA PHE A 16 1.43 -3.22 -15.60
C PHE A 16 0.20 -2.61 -14.93
N ILE A 17 -0.25 -3.26 -13.87
CA ILE A 17 -1.34 -2.78 -13.00
C ILE A 17 -0.83 -2.77 -11.55
N LEU A 18 -1.21 -1.72 -10.81
CA LEU A 18 -0.97 -1.62 -9.37
C LEU A 18 -2.18 -2.16 -8.59
N TYR A 19 -1.89 -2.97 -7.59
CA TYR A 19 -2.83 -3.47 -6.60
C TYR A 19 -2.38 -2.98 -5.22
N ILE A 20 -3.15 -2.10 -4.61
CA ILE A 20 -2.79 -1.44 -3.35
C ILE A 20 -3.73 -1.90 -2.25
N ASP A 21 -3.23 -2.74 -1.35
CA ASP A 21 -3.84 -2.96 -0.04
C ASP A 21 -3.55 -1.74 0.84
N ALA A 22 -4.53 -0.84 0.95
CA ALA A 22 -4.35 0.44 1.64
C ALA A 22 -3.95 0.26 3.10
N ALA A 23 -4.57 -0.68 3.81
CA ALA A 23 -4.29 -0.90 5.22
C ALA A 23 -2.86 -1.40 5.45
N ASN A 24 -2.38 -2.31 4.60
CA ASN A 24 -1.02 -2.83 4.68
C ASN A 24 0.02 -1.77 4.31
N LEU A 25 -0.24 -1.02 3.21
CA LEU A 25 0.64 0.05 2.77
C LEU A 25 0.76 1.17 3.82
N GLU A 26 -0.36 1.68 4.32
CA GLU A 26 -0.38 2.77 5.30
C GLU A 26 0.33 2.36 6.60
N ARG A 27 0.06 1.15 7.10
CA ARG A 27 0.79 0.61 8.26
C ARG A 27 2.29 0.52 8.01
N SER A 28 2.69 0.07 6.81
CA SER A 28 4.10 -0.07 6.45
C SER A 28 4.87 1.26 6.53
N VAL A 29 4.23 2.40 6.33
CA VAL A 29 4.90 3.71 6.32
C VAL A 29 4.72 4.49 7.63
N GLN A 30 3.59 4.35 8.33
CA GLN A 30 3.30 5.14 9.54
C GLN A 30 4.32 4.95 10.66
N ASP A 31 4.84 3.73 10.82
CA ASP A 31 5.82 3.39 11.87
C ASP A 31 7.27 3.67 11.46
N MET A 32 7.49 4.27 10.28
CA MET A 32 8.83 4.64 9.85
C MET A 32 9.32 5.86 10.65
N PHE A 33 10.57 5.77 11.13
CA PHE A 33 11.18 6.89 11.84
C PHE A 33 11.38 8.09 10.88
N VAL A 34 10.96 9.28 11.34
CA VAL A 34 11.16 10.54 10.65
C VAL A 34 12.48 11.14 11.12
N ARG A 35 13.46 11.26 10.24
CA ARG A 35 14.76 11.87 10.54
C ARG A 35 14.65 13.39 10.44
N ALA A 36 15.55 14.13 11.12
CA ALA A 36 15.57 15.59 11.07
C ALA A 36 15.66 16.12 9.61
N ASP A 37 16.47 15.47 8.78
CA ASP A 37 16.68 15.86 7.38
C ASP A 37 15.46 15.56 6.48
N ASP A 38 14.54 14.71 6.92
CA ASP A 38 13.33 14.38 6.19
C ASP A 38 12.18 15.38 6.47
N ILE A 39 12.36 16.25 7.50
CA ILE A 39 11.30 17.17 7.95
C ILE A 39 11.27 18.40 7.04
N PRO A 40 10.15 18.67 6.34
CA PRO A 40 10.02 19.85 5.50
C PRO A 40 10.00 21.13 6.37
N ASP A 41 10.46 22.26 5.82
CA ASP A 41 10.65 23.52 6.54
C ASP A 41 9.40 23.98 7.30
N ASN A 42 8.23 23.81 6.73
CA ASN A 42 6.95 24.18 7.34
C ASN A 42 6.58 23.31 8.56
N LEU A 43 7.25 22.19 8.79
CA LEU A 43 7.00 21.29 9.93
C LEU A 43 8.16 21.24 10.93
N LYS A 44 9.27 21.93 10.67
CA LYS A 44 10.45 21.96 11.57
C LYS A 44 10.17 22.51 12.98
N HIS A 45 9.08 23.25 13.14
CA HIS A 45 8.66 23.74 14.45
C HIS A 45 8.00 22.66 15.33
N LEU A 46 7.71 21.49 14.77
CA LEU A 46 7.12 20.38 15.49
C LEU A 46 8.17 19.33 15.88
N PRO A 47 8.05 18.72 17.06
CA PRO A 47 8.94 17.63 17.45
C PRO A 47 8.70 16.38 16.59
N ALA A 48 9.75 15.61 16.33
CA ALA A 48 9.71 14.46 15.42
C ALA A 48 8.70 13.36 15.85
N ASP A 49 8.43 13.23 17.14
CA ASP A 49 7.44 12.29 17.69
C ASP A 49 5.98 12.65 17.31
N LYS A 50 5.73 13.90 16.92
CA LYS A 50 4.45 14.37 16.38
C LYS A 50 4.32 14.21 14.87
N LEU A 51 5.36 13.71 14.21
CA LEU A 51 5.42 13.55 12.76
C LEU A 51 5.39 12.06 12.38
N SER A 52 4.82 11.77 11.22
CA SER A 52 4.81 10.43 10.64
C SER A 52 4.95 10.49 9.11
N TRP A 53 5.42 9.39 8.54
CA TRP A 53 5.36 9.21 7.09
C TRP A 53 3.93 8.87 6.66
N SER A 54 3.56 9.35 5.50
CA SER A 54 2.35 8.98 4.80
C SER A 54 2.61 8.86 3.30
N VAL A 55 1.73 8.16 2.58
CA VAL A 55 1.82 8.03 1.13
C VAL A 55 1.30 9.29 0.47
N ASP A 56 2.07 9.86 -0.45
CA ASP A 56 1.60 10.86 -1.40
C ASP A 56 1.08 10.14 -2.65
N TYR A 57 -0.21 9.86 -2.68
CA TYR A 57 -0.82 9.08 -3.76
C TYR A 57 -0.74 9.76 -5.13
N LYS A 58 -0.64 11.10 -5.17
CA LYS A 58 -0.40 11.81 -6.41
C LYS A 58 1.00 11.54 -6.94
N LYS A 59 2.02 11.70 -6.09
CA LYS A 59 3.40 11.38 -6.46
C LYS A 59 3.58 9.90 -6.80
N LEU A 60 2.89 8.99 -6.07
CA LEU A 60 2.91 7.56 -6.37
C LEU A 60 2.39 7.31 -7.79
N LYS A 61 1.22 7.87 -8.12
CA LYS A 61 0.65 7.77 -9.46
C LYS A 61 1.62 8.32 -10.51
N ASP A 62 2.07 9.57 -10.34
CA ASP A 62 2.95 10.26 -11.28
C ASP A 62 4.25 9.46 -11.50
N PHE A 63 4.80 8.87 -10.44
CA PHE A 63 5.99 8.02 -10.52
C PHE A 63 5.74 6.79 -11.40
N PHE A 64 4.70 6.01 -11.12
CA PHE A 64 4.44 4.79 -11.88
C PHE A 64 4.05 5.10 -13.33
N GLU A 65 3.28 6.13 -13.60
CA GLU A 65 2.98 6.55 -14.97
C GLU A 65 4.24 7.02 -15.75
N SER A 66 5.24 7.55 -15.04
CA SER A 66 6.51 7.98 -15.66
C SER A 66 7.44 6.84 -16.05
N ILE A 67 7.28 5.66 -15.46
CA ILE A 67 8.21 4.54 -15.66
C ILE A 67 7.73 3.49 -16.65
N GLY A 68 6.49 3.58 -17.14
CA GLY A 68 5.99 2.63 -18.14
C GLY A 68 4.48 2.74 -18.39
N ASN A 69 3.94 1.74 -19.09
CA ASN A 69 2.53 1.69 -19.45
C ASN A 69 1.66 1.16 -18.29
N CYS A 70 1.30 2.07 -17.38
CA CYS A 70 0.39 1.78 -16.26
C CYS A 70 -1.05 1.69 -16.76
N LYS A 71 -1.63 0.50 -16.80
CA LYS A 71 -3.02 0.26 -17.21
C LYS A 71 -4.05 0.68 -16.18
N GLY A 72 -3.65 0.81 -14.92
CA GLY A 72 -4.53 1.26 -13.85
C GLY A 72 -3.97 1.03 -12.46
N ILE A 73 -4.61 1.68 -11.52
CA ILE A 73 -4.32 1.55 -10.08
C ILE A 73 -5.60 1.12 -9.39
N ARG A 74 -5.60 -0.08 -8.83
CA ARG A 74 -6.67 -0.65 -8.01
C ARG A 74 -6.35 -0.42 -6.54
N PHE A 75 -7.24 0.25 -5.85
CA PHE A 75 -7.05 0.65 -4.46
C PHE A 75 -8.12 0.04 -3.57
N TYR A 76 -7.72 -0.81 -2.66
CA TYR A 76 -8.58 -1.59 -1.78
C TYR A 76 -8.56 -0.97 -0.38
N SER A 77 -9.69 -0.44 0.08
CA SER A 77 -9.78 0.27 1.34
C SER A 77 -11.11 0.06 2.05
N ALA A 78 -11.08 -0.01 3.38
CA ALA A 78 -12.29 -0.01 4.18
C ALA A 78 -13.08 1.30 4.01
N GLU A 79 -14.40 1.22 4.21
CA GLU A 79 -15.27 2.39 4.28
C GLU A 79 -15.34 2.94 5.70
N PHE A 80 -15.09 4.23 5.83
CA PHE A 80 -15.27 4.99 7.08
C PHE A 80 -16.28 6.10 6.85
N SER A 81 -17.04 6.42 7.89
CA SER A 81 -18.16 7.40 7.81
C SER A 81 -17.74 8.85 8.03
N SER A 82 -16.45 9.19 8.01
CA SER A 82 -15.97 10.55 8.24
C SER A 82 -15.92 11.38 6.96
N ASP A 83 -16.17 12.68 7.06
CA ASP A 83 -16.09 13.63 5.93
C ASP A 83 -14.69 13.68 5.32
N SER A 84 -13.64 13.58 6.13
CA SER A 84 -12.27 13.54 5.65
C SER A 84 -12.03 12.33 4.77
N HIS A 85 -12.55 11.16 5.17
CA HIS A 85 -12.44 9.93 4.41
C HIS A 85 -13.24 9.99 3.09
N PHE A 86 -14.43 10.60 3.14
CA PHE A 86 -15.22 10.83 1.93
C PHE A 86 -14.46 11.71 0.93
N LYS A 87 -13.90 12.84 1.38
CA LYS A 87 -13.08 13.74 0.54
C LYS A 87 -11.86 13.03 -0.03
N PHE A 88 -11.19 12.21 0.78
CA PHE A 88 -10.04 11.42 0.34
C PHE A 88 -10.42 10.40 -0.75
N ARG A 89 -11.49 9.63 -0.57
CA ARG A 89 -12.00 8.70 -1.58
C ARG A 89 -12.42 9.42 -2.87
N TYR A 90 -13.08 10.57 -2.75
CA TYR A 90 -13.43 11.40 -3.90
C TYR A 90 -12.18 11.86 -4.65
N PHE A 91 -11.16 12.32 -3.94
CA PHE A 91 -9.87 12.70 -4.52
C PHE A 91 -9.21 11.52 -5.26
N LEU A 92 -9.12 10.33 -4.64
CA LEU A 92 -8.57 9.17 -5.31
C LEU A 92 -9.35 8.78 -6.57
N LYS A 93 -10.69 8.74 -6.48
CA LYS A 93 -11.55 8.31 -7.59
C LYS A 93 -11.66 9.35 -8.69
N LYS A 94 -11.92 10.61 -8.36
CA LYS A 94 -12.17 11.66 -9.35
C LYS A 94 -10.91 12.45 -9.72
N GLY A 95 -10.05 12.75 -8.75
CA GLY A 95 -8.81 13.48 -8.96
C GLY A 95 -7.72 12.60 -9.58
N LEU A 96 -7.47 11.44 -8.99
CA LEU A 96 -6.40 10.55 -9.43
C LEU A 96 -6.86 9.42 -10.36
N LYS A 97 -8.18 9.22 -10.52
CA LYS A 97 -8.79 8.16 -11.36
C LYS A 97 -8.38 6.75 -10.96
N PHE A 98 -8.20 6.52 -9.66
CA PHE A 98 -7.99 5.17 -9.14
C PHE A 98 -9.29 4.37 -9.24
N ASN A 99 -9.16 3.07 -9.51
CA ASN A 99 -10.27 2.14 -9.34
C ASN A 99 -10.37 1.77 -7.85
N LEU A 100 -11.37 2.35 -7.16
CA LEU A 100 -11.59 2.12 -5.74
C LEU A 100 -12.48 0.90 -5.52
N ILE A 101 -11.98 -0.06 -4.77
CA ILE A 101 -12.71 -1.21 -4.27
C ILE A 101 -12.87 -1.02 -2.76
N THR A 102 -14.10 -0.89 -2.31
CA THR A 102 -14.39 -0.60 -0.90
C THR A 102 -15.39 -1.58 -0.32
N LYS A 103 -15.28 -1.85 0.97
CA LYS A 103 -16.28 -2.60 1.74
C LYS A 103 -16.39 -2.07 3.16
N PRO A 104 -17.58 -2.20 3.80
CA PRO A 104 -17.77 -1.80 5.18
C PRO A 104 -16.80 -2.54 6.12
N LEU A 105 -16.37 -1.85 7.18
CA LEU A 105 -15.67 -2.50 8.28
C LEU A 105 -16.61 -3.49 8.97
N LYS A 106 -16.24 -4.76 8.96
CA LYS A 106 -16.92 -5.74 9.79
C LYS A 106 -16.42 -5.62 11.22
N GLN A 107 -17.35 -5.50 12.16
CA GLN A 107 -17.07 -5.55 13.59
C GLN A 107 -17.24 -7.00 14.03
N TYR A 108 -16.20 -7.57 14.59
CA TYR A 108 -16.27 -8.89 15.22
C TYR A 108 -16.36 -8.65 16.74
N GLU A 109 -17.44 -9.13 17.34
CA GLU A 109 -17.55 -9.23 18.80
C GLU A 109 -16.82 -10.49 19.21
N ASP A 110 -15.56 -10.36 19.55
CA ASP A 110 -14.79 -11.44 20.16
C ASP A 110 -15.07 -11.39 21.65
N HIS A 111 -15.62 -12.47 22.21
CA HIS A 111 -16.00 -12.58 23.63
C HIS A 111 -14.80 -12.52 24.59
N THR A 112 -13.58 -12.42 24.07
CA THR A 112 -12.33 -12.44 24.84
C THR A 112 -11.61 -11.09 24.92
N SER A 113 -12.04 -10.07 24.16
CA SER A 113 -11.38 -8.77 24.14
C SER A 113 -12.32 -7.63 24.54
N GLU A 114 -11.85 -6.73 25.41
CA GLU A 114 -12.58 -5.52 25.82
C GLU A 114 -12.84 -4.53 24.68
N LYS A 115 -12.29 -4.78 23.48
CA LYS A 115 -12.46 -3.93 22.30
C LYS A 115 -12.80 -4.78 21.08
N PRO A 116 -13.90 -4.48 20.37
CA PRO A 116 -14.27 -5.20 19.16
C PRO A 116 -13.22 -4.99 18.06
N HIS A 117 -12.74 -6.09 17.48
CA HIS A 117 -11.86 -6.04 16.33
C HIS A 117 -12.63 -5.63 15.09
N ARG A 118 -12.18 -4.55 14.44
CA ARG A 118 -12.72 -4.12 13.15
C ARG A 118 -11.74 -4.48 12.05
N LYS A 119 -12.16 -5.34 11.13
CA LYS A 119 -11.32 -5.77 10.00
C LYS A 119 -12.08 -5.66 8.68
N ALA A 120 -11.41 -5.13 7.66
CA ALA A 120 -11.77 -5.32 6.27
C ALA A 120 -10.54 -5.94 5.59
N ASN A 121 -10.62 -7.24 5.28
CA ASN A 121 -9.59 -7.96 4.55
C ASN A 121 -9.97 -8.00 3.08
N PHE A 122 -9.03 -7.70 2.17
CA PHE A 122 -9.23 -7.65 0.72
C PHE A 122 -8.45 -8.71 -0.05
N ASP A 123 -7.88 -9.72 0.62
CA ASP A 123 -7.02 -10.71 -0.03
C ASP A 123 -7.78 -11.46 -1.14
N VAL A 124 -9.05 -11.80 -0.86
CA VAL A 124 -9.90 -12.49 -1.83
C VAL A 124 -10.23 -11.58 -3.02
N GLU A 125 -10.61 -10.32 -2.76
CA GLU A 125 -10.95 -9.36 -3.82
C GLU A 125 -9.72 -9.06 -4.69
N ILE A 126 -8.56 -8.87 -4.08
CA ILE A 126 -7.29 -8.67 -4.82
C ILE A 126 -6.97 -9.90 -5.66
N ALA A 127 -7.10 -11.11 -5.09
CA ALA A 127 -6.81 -12.34 -5.81
C ALA A 127 -7.76 -12.56 -6.98
N VAL A 128 -9.05 -12.36 -6.78
CA VAL A 128 -10.07 -12.49 -7.84
C VAL A 128 -9.84 -11.45 -8.94
N ASP A 129 -9.66 -10.19 -8.58
CA ASP A 129 -9.45 -9.11 -9.54
C ASP A 129 -8.16 -9.30 -10.36
N ALA A 130 -7.08 -9.75 -9.71
CA ALA A 130 -5.81 -10.01 -10.40
C ALA A 130 -5.91 -11.21 -11.35
N THR A 131 -6.64 -12.25 -10.96
CA THR A 131 -6.89 -13.42 -11.80
C THR A 131 -7.80 -13.09 -12.98
N PHE A 132 -8.88 -12.33 -12.74
CA PHE A 132 -9.81 -11.93 -13.78
C PHE A 132 -9.16 -11.06 -14.85
N SER A 133 -8.25 -10.16 -14.45
CA SER A 133 -7.54 -9.26 -15.37
C SER A 133 -6.15 -9.76 -15.77
N ILE A 134 -5.91 -11.07 -15.67
CA ILE A 134 -4.58 -11.65 -15.93
C ILE A 134 -4.05 -11.36 -17.34
N ASP A 135 -4.93 -11.24 -18.32
CA ASP A 135 -4.56 -10.96 -19.71
C ASP A 135 -4.30 -9.47 -20.00
N ASP A 136 -4.69 -8.58 -19.08
CA ASP A 136 -4.54 -7.13 -19.25
C ASP A 136 -3.14 -6.61 -18.88
N PHE A 137 -2.30 -7.42 -18.26
CA PHE A 137 -0.96 -7.00 -17.81
C PHE A 137 0.10 -8.09 -17.98
N THR A 138 1.34 -7.66 -18.09
CA THR A 138 2.51 -8.53 -18.02
C THR A 138 3.19 -8.47 -16.65
N THR A 139 2.98 -7.37 -15.93
CA THR A 139 3.56 -7.14 -14.60
C THR A 139 2.48 -6.69 -13.62
N MET A 140 2.37 -7.39 -12.49
CA MET A 140 1.61 -6.94 -11.32
C MET A 140 2.53 -6.23 -10.34
N ILE A 141 2.12 -5.06 -9.86
CA ILE A 141 2.79 -4.37 -8.76
C ILE A 141 1.87 -4.44 -7.54
N LEU A 142 2.31 -5.15 -6.51
CA LEU A 142 1.54 -5.39 -5.29
C LEU A 142 2.11 -4.58 -4.13
N PHE A 143 1.30 -3.72 -3.54
CA PHE A 143 1.59 -3.03 -2.29
C PHE A 143 0.94 -3.79 -1.13
N SER A 144 1.59 -4.83 -0.67
CA SER A 144 1.26 -5.60 0.52
C SER A 144 2.47 -6.40 0.99
N GLY A 145 2.53 -6.66 2.29
CA GLY A 145 3.51 -7.56 2.92
C GLY A 145 2.88 -8.83 3.48
N ASP A 146 1.60 -9.10 3.15
CA ASP A 146 0.85 -10.22 3.70
C ASP A 146 1.17 -11.53 2.97
N CYS A 147 1.48 -12.59 3.75
CA CYS A 147 1.79 -13.93 3.21
C CYS A 147 0.59 -14.59 2.52
N ASP A 148 -0.65 -14.17 2.80
CA ASP A 148 -1.84 -14.72 2.17
C ASP A 148 -1.83 -14.54 0.64
N PHE A 149 -1.01 -13.62 0.12
CA PHE A 149 -0.79 -13.45 -1.31
C PHE A 149 0.21 -14.43 -1.94
N GLU A 150 0.89 -15.27 -1.17
CA GLU A 150 1.91 -16.19 -1.70
C GLU A 150 1.34 -17.09 -2.81
N TYR A 151 0.12 -17.62 -2.60
CA TYR A 151 -0.52 -18.49 -3.59
C TYR A 151 -0.87 -17.72 -4.88
N LEU A 152 -1.43 -16.54 -4.78
CA LEU A 152 -1.71 -15.67 -5.94
C LEU A 152 -0.42 -15.37 -6.73
N ILE A 153 0.66 -15.04 -6.02
CA ILE A 153 1.95 -14.72 -6.64
C ILE A 153 2.48 -15.92 -7.42
N LYS A 154 2.47 -17.12 -6.81
CA LYS A 154 2.89 -18.36 -7.46
C LYS A 154 2.04 -18.66 -8.69
N PHE A 155 0.71 -18.49 -8.60
CA PHE A 155 -0.21 -18.66 -9.71
C PHE A 155 0.12 -17.70 -10.87
N LEU A 156 0.25 -16.41 -10.61
CA LEU A 156 0.56 -15.42 -11.65
C LEU A 156 1.92 -15.68 -12.30
N ARG A 157 2.94 -16.02 -11.51
CA ARG A 157 4.26 -16.38 -12.03
C ARG A 157 4.22 -17.66 -12.88
N GLY A 158 3.43 -18.64 -12.50
CA GLY A 158 3.17 -19.84 -13.29
C GLY A 158 2.53 -19.53 -14.66
N HIS A 159 1.80 -18.41 -14.77
CA HIS A 159 1.26 -17.88 -16.03
C HIS A 159 2.21 -16.89 -16.74
N GLY A 160 3.48 -16.88 -16.38
CA GLY A 160 4.50 -16.04 -17.04
C GLY A 160 4.45 -14.57 -16.67
N LYS A 161 3.67 -14.18 -15.64
CA LYS A 161 3.61 -12.79 -15.16
C LYS A 161 4.79 -12.46 -14.24
N VAL A 162 5.24 -11.22 -14.28
CA VAL A 162 6.17 -10.65 -13.29
C VAL A 162 5.36 -10.09 -12.13
N VAL A 163 5.72 -10.42 -10.90
CA VAL A 163 5.09 -9.86 -9.70
C VAL A 163 6.14 -9.11 -8.88
N ILE A 164 5.94 -7.80 -8.75
CA ILE A 164 6.82 -6.91 -7.98
C ILE A 164 6.09 -6.51 -6.71
N GLY A 165 6.67 -6.84 -5.54
CA GLY A 165 6.09 -6.50 -4.24
C GLY A 165 6.74 -5.27 -3.62
N PHE A 166 5.92 -4.41 -3.01
CA PHE A 166 6.33 -3.28 -2.19
C PHE A 166 5.79 -3.43 -0.78
N SER A 167 6.67 -3.49 0.19
CA SER A 167 6.35 -3.43 1.61
C SER A 167 7.57 -2.93 2.37
N ARG A 168 7.47 -2.76 3.69
CA ARG A 168 8.61 -2.37 4.51
C ARG A 168 9.30 -3.60 5.10
N SER A 169 10.62 -3.60 5.14
CA SER A 169 11.40 -4.56 5.91
C SER A 169 10.94 -4.56 7.39
N GLY A 170 10.67 -5.74 7.93
CA GLY A 170 10.08 -5.91 9.26
C GLY A 170 8.54 -5.86 9.31
N HIS A 171 7.87 -5.52 8.21
CA HIS A 171 6.41 -5.59 8.04
C HIS A 171 5.98 -6.54 6.92
N VAL A 172 6.94 -7.18 6.28
CA VAL A 172 6.71 -8.21 5.25
C VAL A 172 6.89 -9.59 5.86
N ALA A 173 5.95 -10.49 5.59
CA ALA A 173 6.07 -11.89 5.98
C ALA A 173 7.27 -12.54 5.29
N LYS A 174 8.00 -13.40 5.99
CA LYS A 174 9.27 -13.99 5.50
C LYS A 174 9.08 -14.82 4.22
N GLU A 175 7.92 -15.37 4.03
CA GLU A 175 7.53 -16.21 2.90
C GLU A 175 7.31 -15.41 1.62
N LEU A 176 6.94 -14.12 1.74
CA LEU A 176 6.53 -13.31 0.62
C LEU A 176 7.69 -12.91 -0.32
N PRO A 177 8.83 -12.34 0.15
CA PRO A 177 9.91 -11.92 -0.73
C PRO A 177 10.47 -13.04 -1.64
N PRO A 178 10.65 -14.30 -1.18
CA PRO A 178 11.07 -15.39 -2.06
C PRO A 178 10.03 -15.78 -3.12
N ALA A 179 8.74 -15.58 -2.83
CA ALA A 179 7.66 -15.89 -3.78
C ALA A 179 7.58 -14.86 -4.90
N LEU A 180 7.93 -13.59 -4.65
CA LEU A 180 7.91 -12.49 -5.61
C LEU A 180 8.94 -12.68 -6.74
N SER A 181 8.72 -12.05 -7.88
CA SER A 181 9.77 -11.89 -8.89
C SER A 181 10.82 -10.89 -8.43
N HIS A 182 10.37 -9.78 -7.80
CA HIS A 182 11.23 -8.75 -7.22
C HIS A 182 10.54 -8.14 -6.01
N TYR A 183 11.33 -7.82 -4.99
CA TYR A 183 10.87 -7.14 -3.77
C TYR A 183 11.58 -5.79 -3.63
N PHE A 184 10.82 -4.76 -3.27
CA PHE A 184 11.34 -3.44 -2.95
C PHE A 184 10.88 -2.99 -1.56
N ASP A 185 11.82 -2.58 -0.73
CA ASP A 185 11.52 -1.93 0.53
C ASP A 185 11.01 -0.50 0.26
N ILE A 186 9.78 -0.21 0.68
CA ILE A 186 9.15 1.09 0.48
C ILE A 186 9.94 2.23 1.13
N ALA A 187 10.74 1.94 2.14
CA ALA A 187 11.61 2.92 2.79
C ALA A 187 12.65 3.55 1.84
N ASN A 188 12.98 2.88 0.73
CA ASN A 188 13.89 3.41 -0.28
C ASN A 188 13.22 4.46 -1.19
N PHE A 189 11.90 4.63 -1.07
CA PHE A 189 11.10 5.53 -1.90
C PHE A 189 10.58 6.77 -1.15
N ARG A 190 11.17 7.09 0.03
CA ARG A 190 10.78 8.27 0.83
C ARG A 190 10.71 9.54 0.01
N ALA A 191 11.77 9.84 -0.73
CA ALA A 191 11.84 11.05 -1.57
C ALA A 191 10.99 10.97 -2.86
N VAL A 192 10.48 9.78 -3.20
CA VAL A 192 9.78 9.57 -4.48
C VAL A 192 8.28 9.77 -4.32
N PHE A 193 7.64 9.01 -3.42
CA PHE A 193 6.18 9.07 -3.24
C PHE A 193 5.72 9.00 -1.77
N LEU A 194 6.61 9.27 -0.81
CA LEU A 194 6.21 9.49 0.57
C LEU A 194 6.31 10.98 0.93
N LYS A 195 5.63 11.35 2.00
CA LYS A 195 5.68 12.70 2.60
C LYS A 195 5.60 12.61 4.11
N VAL A 196 6.19 13.57 4.79
CA VAL A 196 6.05 13.75 6.24
C VAL A 196 4.79 14.55 6.52
N THR A 197 3.98 14.09 7.46
CA THR A 197 2.75 14.74 7.90
C THR A 197 2.69 14.78 9.43
N VAL A 198 1.85 15.65 9.97
CA VAL A 198 1.54 15.64 11.40
C VAL A 198 0.73 14.37 11.70
N LYS A 199 1.12 13.66 12.76
CA LYS A 199 0.32 12.51 13.24
C LYS A 199 -1.08 13.01 13.59
N GLU A 200 -2.08 12.46 12.93
CA GLU A 200 -3.44 12.65 13.39
C GLU A 200 -3.57 12.08 14.80
N ALA A 201 -4.21 12.85 15.70
CA ALA A 201 -4.56 12.33 17.01
C ALA A 201 -5.35 11.03 16.77
N LYS A 202 -4.92 9.91 17.36
CA LYS A 202 -5.59 8.61 17.20
C LYS A 202 -7.06 8.80 17.49
N SER A 203 -7.87 8.84 16.45
CA SER A 203 -9.30 8.65 16.58
C SER A 203 -9.53 7.27 17.21
N PRO A 204 -10.51 7.06 18.10
CA PRO A 204 -10.71 5.78 18.75
C PRO A 204 -10.97 4.59 17.80
N ALA A 205 -10.93 4.81 16.50
CA ALA A 205 -11.08 3.80 15.44
C ALA A 205 -9.76 3.40 14.74
N SER A 206 -8.59 3.85 15.20
CA SER A 206 -7.31 3.44 14.62
C SER A 206 -6.91 2.05 15.13
N PHE A 207 -6.72 1.17 14.18
CA PHE A 207 -6.26 -0.21 14.25
C PHE A 207 -5.28 -0.50 15.40
N ASP A 208 -5.77 -1.15 16.44
CA ASP A 208 -4.92 -1.88 17.38
C ASP A 208 -4.88 -3.35 16.91
N THR A 209 -3.86 -3.69 16.16
CA THR A 209 -3.52 -5.09 15.91
C THR A 209 -2.32 -5.40 16.78
N GLY A 210 -2.58 -5.94 17.97
CA GLY A 210 -1.54 -6.51 18.83
C GLY A 210 -0.69 -7.55 18.08
N PRO A 211 0.50 -7.88 18.62
CA PRO A 211 1.43 -8.79 17.98
C PRO A 211 0.78 -10.17 17.77
N ARG A 212 0.91 -10.68 16.56
CA ARG A 212 0.63 -12.10 16.28
C ARG A 212 1.74 -12.93 16.91
N SER A 213 1.36 -13.74 17.89
CA SER A 213 2.17 -14.85 18.40
C SER A 213 2.33 -15.92 17.33
#